data_b83f6af80ab949b948d007ff5ce38e2d
#
_entry.id   b83f6af80ab949b948d007ff5ce38e2d
#
_cell.length_a   1.000
_cell.length_b   1.000
_cell.length_c   1.000
_cell.angle_alpha   90.00
_cell.angle_beta   90.00
_cell.angle_gamma   90.00
#
_symmetry.space_group_name_H-M   'P 1'
#
loop_
_entity.id
_entity.type
_entity.pdbx_description
1 polymer ?
#
loop_
_entity_poly.entity_id
_entity_poly.type
_entity_poly.pdbx_seq_one_letter_code
_entity_poly.pdbx_strand_id
1 'polypeptide(L)'
;MTGDELARLLEEGSVTLLDVRTPEEFSGETGYPCDPRQGHIEGAVNIPLDDLYYGVEASLEGVDTTKPFVTYCHSGQRSEIAAALLRAAGHDAENYEASWHEWYQRKA
;
A
#
# COMPACT_ATOMS: atom_id res chain seq x y z
N MET A 1 -6.84 -3.65 10.05
CA MET A 1 -7.79 -2.57 9.60
C MET A 1 -8.68 -3.12 8.49
N THR A 2 -9.91 -2.67 8.45
CA THR A 2 -10.85 -3.06 7.41
C THR A 2 -10.77 -2.10 6.22
N GLY A 3 -11.34 -2.53 5.07
CA GLY A 3 -11.43 -1.64 3.91
C GLY A 3 -12.27 -0.40 4.17
N ASP A 4 -13.31 -0.52 4.97
CA ASP A 4 -14.16 0.62 5.34
C ASP A 4 -13.39 1.62 6.21
N GLU A 5 -12.58 1.13 7.15
CA GLU A 5 -11.72 1.99 7.96
C GLU A 5 -10.71 2.71 7.08
N LEU A 6 -10.08 2.00 6.15
CA LEU A 6 -9.12 2.61 5.23
C LEU A 6 -9.78 3.66 4.36
N ALA A 7 -10.97 3.38 3.82
CA ALA A 7 -11.71 4.36 3.01
C ALA A 7 -11.96 5.65 3.78
N ARG A 8 -12.35 5.53 5.04
CA ARG A 8 -12.58 6.70 5.90
C ARG A 8 -11.30 7.48 6.14
N LEU A 9 -10.20 6.78 6.43
CA LEU A 9 -8.89 7.43 6.67
C LEU A 9 -8.40 8.17 5.43
N LEU A 10 -8.60 7.59 4.25
CA LEU A 10 -8.23 8.23 2.99
C LEU A 10 -9.07 9.48 2.73
N GLU A 11 -10.36 9.40 3.00
CA GLU A 11 -11.26 10.53 2.86
C GLU A 11 -10.89 11.69 3.77
N GLU A 12 -10.47 11.38 4.99
CA GLU A 12 -10.02 12.36 5.98
C GLU A 12 -8.62 12.90 5.70
N GLY A 13 -7.87 12.25 4.82
CA GLY A 13 -6.47 12.61 4.57
C GLY A 13 -5.55 12.30 5.74
N SER A 14 -5.90 11.28 6.54
CA SER A 14 -5.22 10.98 7.79
C SER A 14 -4.02 10.05 7.66
N VAL A 15 -3.84 9.42 6.51
CA VAL A 15 -2.76 8.43 6.29
C VAL A 15 -2.11 8.65 4.94
N THR A 16 -0.86 8.16 4.81
CA THR A 16 -0.16 8.04 3.53
C THR A 16 -0.23 6.58 3.12
N LEU A 17 -0.89 6.31 2.00
CA LEU A 17 -1.11 4.94 1.52
C LEU A 17 -0.01 4.53 0.55
N LEU A 18 0.64 3.41 0.84
CA LEU A 18 1.72 2.87 0.02
C LEU A 18 1.30 1.57 -0.63
N ASP A 19 1.38 1.52 -1.96
CA ASP A 19 1.23 0.31 -2.73
C ASP A 19 2.64 -0.28 -2.92
N VAL A 20 2.89 -1.44 -2.32
CA VAL A 20 4.23 -2.04 -2.32
C VAL A 20 4.39 -3.15 -3.35
N ARG A 21 3.45 -3.21 -4.31
CA ARG A 21 3.54 -4.13 -5.43
C ARG A 21 4.52 -3.59 -6.47
N THR A 22 4.70 -4.34 -7.55
CA THR A 22 5.55 -3.88 -8.66
C THR A 22 4.90 -2.68 -9.37
N PRO A 23 5.69 -1.85 -10.08
CA PRO A 23 5.12 -0.75 -10.86
C PRO A 23 4.11 -1.22 -11.90
N GLU A 24 4.30 -2.39 -12.49
CA GLU A 24 3.41 -2.98 -13.49
C GLU A 24 2.06 -3.35 -12.89
N GLU A 25 2.05 -3.89 -11.67
CA GLU A 25 0.80 -4.16 -10.96
C GLU A 25 0.08 -2.85 -10.63
N PHE A 26 0.83 -1.86 -10.16
CA PHE A 26 0.29 -0.55 -9.80
C PHE A 26 -0.37 0.15 -11.00
N SER A 27 0.29 0.11 -12.15
CA SER A 27 -0.22 0.74 -13.38
C SER A 27 -1.40 0.00 -14.00
N GLY A 28 -1.57 -1.28 -13.65
CA GLY A 28 -2.60 -2.12 -14.25
C GLY A 28 -2.14 -2.91 -15.47
N GLU A 29 -0.84 -2.87 -15.79
CA GLU A 29 -0.29 -3.63 -16.92
C GLU A 29 -0.33 -5.14 -16.66
N THR A 30 -0.14 -5.54 -15.40
CA THR A 30 -0.21 -6.93 -14.98
C THR A 30 -1.10 -7.05 -13.74
N GLY A 31 -1.46 -8.26 -13.40
CA GLY A 31 -2.22 -8.56 -12.21
C GLY A 31 -2.47 -10.05 -12.11
N TYR A 32 -3.19 -10.45 -11.08
CA TYR A 32 -3.53 -11.85 -10.89
C TYR A 32 -4.75 -12.20 -11.74
N PRO A 33 -4.75 -13.38 -12.37
CA PRO A 33 -5.90 -13.78 -13.20
C PRO A 33 -7.22 -13.83 -12.43
N CYS A 34 -7.18 -13.99 -11.11
CA CYS A 34 -8.39 -14.01 -10.29
C CYS A 34 -8.98 -12.63 -10.07
N ASP A 35 -8.25 -11.57 -10.38
CA ASP A 35 -8.73 -10.21 -10.18
C ASP A 35 -9.47 -9.72 -11.42
N PRO A 36 -10.75 -9.42 -11.33
CA PRO A 36 -11.50 -8.93 -12.50
C PRO A 36 -11.14 -7.49 -12.87
N ARG A 37 -10.42 -6.79 -11.99
CA ARG A 37 -10.02 -5.42 -12.23
C ARG A 37 -8.57 -5.21 -11.81
N GLN A 38 -7.81 -4.54 -12.66
CA GLN A 38 -6.40 -4.22 -12.43
C GLN A 38 -6.27 -2.74 -12.07
N GLY A 39 -5.13 -2.36 -11.50
CA GLY A 39 -4.84 -0.99 -11.12
C GLY A 39 -4.46 -0.88 -9.65
N HIS A 40 -4.82 0.24 -9.01
CA HIS A 40 -4.42 0.49 -7.62
C HIS A 40 -5.51 1.30 -6.89
N ILE A 41 -5.36 1.39 -5.59
CA ILE A 41 -6.25 2.22 -4.76
C ILE A 41 -5.95 3.69 -5.05
N GLU A 42 -6.98 4.46 -5.34
CA GLU A 42 -6.84 5.89 -5.64
C GLU A 42 -6.14 6.61 -4.48
N GLY A 43 -5.13 7.40 -4.82
CA GLY A 43 -4.34 8.15 -3.83
C GLY A 43 -3.12 7.41 -3.32
N ALA A 44 -2.92 6.15 -3.69
CA ALA A 44 -1.74 5.39 -3.27
C ALA A 44 -0.48 5.85 -3.99
N VAL A 45 0.64 5.80 -3.28
CA VAL A 45 1.97 6.01 -3.84
C VAL A 45 2.62 4.63 -4.02
N ASN A 46 3.17 4.39 -5.20
CA ASN A 46 3.85 3.11 -5.45
C ASN A 46 5.29 3.14 -4.97
N ILE A 47 5.59 2.34 -3.96
CA ILE A 47 6.96 2.08 -3.51
C ILE A 47 7.11 0.57 -3.42
N PRO A 48 7.70 -0.07 -4.43
CA PRO A 48 7.84 -1.52 -4.42
C PRO A 48 8.61 -2.01 -3.21
N LEU A 49 8.24 -3.19 -2.70
CA LEU A 49 8.88 -3.76 -1.51
C LEU A 49 10.40 -3.84 -1.66
N ASP A 50 10.90 -4.17 -2.86
CA ASP A 50 12.33 -4.27 -3.09
C ASP A 50 13.06 -2.95 -2.82
N ASP A 51 12.42 -1.83 -3.15
CA ASP A 51 13.01 -0.51 -2.88
C ASP A 51 13.15 -0.26 -1.39
N LEU A 52 12.17 -0.70 -0.60
CA LEU A 52 12.23 -0.57 0.86
C LEU A 52 13.35 -1.44 1.45
N TYR A 53 13.60 -2.60 0.87
CA TYR A 53 14.73 -3.45 1.29
C TYR A 53 16.07 -2.76 1.05
N TYR A 54 16.21 -2.02 -0.05
CA TYR A 54 17.44 -1.32 -0.37
C TYR A 54 17.65 -0.09 0.51
N GLY A 55 16.59 0.60 0.90
CA GLY A 55 16.73 1.77 1.78
C GLY A 55 15.39 2.45 2.01
N VAL A 56 14.91 2.36 3.25
CA VAL A 56 13.60 2.93 3.61
C VAL A 56 13.59 4.45 3.38
N GLU A 57 14.55 5.16 3.94
CA GLU A 57 14.53 6.63 3.88
C GLU A 57 14.72 7.15 2.46
N ALA A 58 15.60 6.51 1.67
CA ALA A 58 15.78 6.88 0.28
C ALA A 58 14.51 6.67 -0.54
N SER A 59 13.78 5.59 -0.25
CA SER A 59 12.52 5.27 -0.93
C SER A 59 11.42 6.27 -0.62
N LEU A 60 11.48 6.90 0.55
CA LEU A 60 10.45 7.84 1.01
C LEU A 60 10.71 9.28 0.57
N GLU A 61 11.76 9.53 -0.19
CA GLU A 61 12.05 10.87 -0.68
C GLU A 61 10.87 11.41 -1.50
N GLY A 62 10.38 12.59 -1.14
CA GLY A 62 9.21 13.18 -1.79
C GLY A 62 7.87 12.66 -1.31
N VAL A 63 7.86 11.71 -0.39
CA VAL A 63 6.62 11.14 0.17
C VAL A 63 6.27 11.87 1.46
N ASP A 64 4.98 12.07 1.71
CA ASP A 64 4.51 12.69 2.95
C ASP A 64 4.74 11.74 4.13
N THR A 65 5.71 12.09 4.97
CA THR A 65 6.06 11.32 6.17
C THR A 65 5.46 11.91 7.45
N THR A 66 4.62 12.93 7.33
CA THR A 66 3.99 13.57 8.50
C THR A 66 2.78 12.80 9.02
N LYS A 67 2.29 11.83 8.25
CA LYS A 67 1.14 11.00 8.59
C LYS A 67 1.56 9.55 8.76
N PRO A 68 0.79 8.76 9.51
CA PRO A 68 1.04 7.31 9.56
C PRO A 68 0.93 6.69 8.17
N PHE A 69 1.71 5.66 7.93
CA PHE A 69 1.65 4.90 6.69
C PHE A 69 0.64 3.76 6.80
N VAL A 70 -0.04 3.48 5.72
CA VAL A 70 -0.77 2.23 5.53
C VAL A 70 -0.19 1.57 4.29
N THR A 71 0.16 0.28 4.40
CA THR A 71 0.71 -0.48 3.29
C THR A 71 -0.30 -1.48 2.78
N TYR A 72 -0.28 -1.76 1.48
CA TYR A 72 -1.07 -2.85 0.91
C TYR A 72 -0.33 -3.46 -0.28
N CYS A 73 -0.70 -4.69 -0.61
CA CYS A 73 -0.22 -5.38 -1.81
C CYS A 73 -1.40 -6.12 -2.45
N HIS A 74 -1.20 -7.32 -2.97
CA HIS A 74 -2.32 -8.10 -3.51
C HIS A 74 -3.13 -8.77 -2.40
N SER A 75 -2.46 -9.49 -1.49
CA SER A 75 -3.11 -10.29 -0.44
C SER A 75 -2.50 -10.13 0.95
N GLY A 76 -1.68 -9.12 1.17
CA GLY A 76 -1.21 -8.74 2.49
C GLY A 76 0.18 -9.22 2.92
N GLN A 77 0.80 -10.15 2.20
CA GLN A 77 2.10 -10.71 2.60
C GLN A 77 3.26 -9.75 2.39
N ARG A 78 3.39 -9.20 1.19
CA ARG A 78 4.45 -8.22 0.89
C ARG A 78 4.26 -6.96 1.72
N SER A 79 3.04 -6.53 1.89
CA SER A 79 2.73 -5.31 2.63
C SER A 79 2.95 -5.44 4.13
N GLU A 80 2.83 -6.65 4.68
CA GLU A 80 3.18 -6.89 6.07
C GLU A 80 4.68 -6.70 6.30
N ILE A 81 5.49 -7.22 5.39
CA ILE A 81 6.94 -7.02 5.44
C ILE A 81 7.28 -5.54 5.31
N ALA A 82 6.64 -4.85 4.38
CA ALA A 82 6.85 -3.41 4.18
C ALA A 82 6.52 -2.62 5.44
N ALA A 83 5.39 -2.90 6.09
CA ALA A 83 5.02 -2.23 7.33
C ALA A 83 6.06 -2.48 8.42
N ALA A 84 6.57 -3.71 8.52
CA ALA A 84 7.62 -4.05 9.50
C ALA A 84 8.91 -3.27 9.24
N LEU A 85 9.31 -3.13 7.97
CA LEU A 85 10.50 -2.36 7.60
C LEU A 85 10.33 -0.87 7.97
N LEU A 86 9.15 -0.33 7.70
CA LEU A 86 8.86 1.07 8.04
C LEU A 86 8.89 1.29 9.55
N ARG A 87 8.28 0.38 10.32
CA ARG A 87 8.30 0.48 11.78
C ARG A 87 9.72 0.37 12.33
N ALA A 88 10.53 -0.53 11.77
CA ALA A 88 11.92 -0.68 12.18
C ALA A 88 12.75 0.58 11.92
N ALA A 89 12.36 1.37 10.93
CA ALA A 89 13.00 2.64 10.61
C ALA A 89 12.44 3.82 11.42
N GLY A 90 11.51 3.57 12.34
CA GLY A 90 10.95 4.59 13.22
C GLY A 90 9.67 5.24 12.75
N HIS A 91 9.04 4.71 11.72
CA HIS A 91 7.77 5.25 11.22
C HIS A 91 6.57 4.49 11.77
N ASP A 92 5.45 5.16 11.93
CA ASP A 92 4.17 4.50 12.20
C ASP A 92 3.68 3.88 10.90
N ALA A 93 3.38 2.60 10.93
CA ALA A 93 2.90 1.90 9.75
C ALA A 93 1.95 0.77 10.15
N GLU A 94 0.89 0.63 9.40
CA GLU A 94 -0.08 -0.44 9.57
C GLU A 94 -0.35 -1.10 8.22
N ASN A 95 -0.53 -2.42 8.22
CA ASN A 95 -0.83 -3.19 7.03
C ASN A 95 -2.33 -3.28 6.82
N TYR A 96 -2.81 -2.88 5.63
CA TYR A 96 -4.15 -3.23 5.20
C TYR A 96 -4.07 -4.65 4.61
N GLU A 97 -4.28 -5.63 5.46
CA GLU A 97 -4.00 -7.03 5.18
C GLU A 97 -4.82 -7.60 4.02
N ALA A 98 -6.09 -7.26 3.93
CA ALA A 98 -6.96 -7.76 2.86
C ALA A 98 -6.56 -7.21 1.49
N SER A 99 -5.92 -6.06 1.44
CA SER A 99 -5.21 -5.53 0.28
C SER A 99 -6.08 -5.34 -0.97
N TRP A 100 -5.44 -5.30 -2.15
CA TRP A 100 -6.12 -5.06 -3.41
C TRP A 100 -7.22 -6.11 -3.67
N HIS A 101 -6.98 -7.35 -3.27
CA HIS A 101 -7.95 -8.43 -3.49
C HIS A 101 -9.33 -8.13 -2.88
N GLU A 102 -9.36 -7.49 -1.71
CA GLU A 102 -10.63 -7.07 -1.10
C GLU A 102 -11.09 -5.72 -1.65
N TRP A 103 -10.16 -4.78 -1.82
CA TRP A 103 -10.50 -3.40 -2.14
C TRP A 103 -11.34 -3.25 -3.41
N TYR A 104 -10.90 -3.90 -4.50
CA TYR A 104 -11.65 -3.76 -5.75
C TYR A 104 -13.05 -4.38 -5.67
N GLN A 105 -13.22 -5.40 -4.81
CA GLN A 105 -14.51 -6.05 -4.61
C GLN A 105 -15.50 -5.12 -3.89
N ARG A 106 -15.03 -4.35 -2.90
CA ARG A 106 -15.91 -3.41 -2.19
C ARG A 106 -16.37 -2.27 -3.10
N LYS A 107 -15.64 -2.00 -4.17
CA LYS A 107 -15.95 -0.94 -5.14
C LYS A 107 -16.87 -1.41 -6.28
N ALA A 108 -17.10 -2.68 -6.38
CA ALA A 108 -17.90 -3.26 -7.46
C ALA A 108 -19.43 -3.07 -7.27
#